data_31eb197001ecbe71c0f3ef629d9ead37
#
_entry.id   31eb197001ecbe71c0f3ef629d9ead37
#
_cell.length_a   1.000
_cell.length_b   1.000
_cell.length_c   1.000
_cell.angle_alpha   90.00
_cell.angle_beta   90.00
_cell.angle_gamma   90.00
#
_symmetry.space_group_name_H-M   'P 1'
#
loop_
_entity.id
_entity.type
_entity.pdbx_description
1 polymer ?
#
loop_
_entity_poly.entity_id
_entity_poly.type
_entity_poly.pdbx_seq_one_letter_code
_entity_poly.pdbx_strand_id
1 'polypeptide(L)'
;MAAQSFFDRQEALRRLTRLLLLLTALGALGSAMVGGVLTLMVYAHAESSDPTTVAWIDAHHAFLAGAVAMVGLIALVALVHWAIYRHRGRAMRGIFAARRLDGAGSSLALAERQLLNVVNEMALAASVPVPDVYLTDDAAINSFAVVTAGDESAVGVSAGALDALSRAELQAMVAHEIAHIRNGDARINLALLSLSRGFASIYDFGSAVIGYPLRRFGSNGFVLMLTFYLAMAFAIFFVVGAVGRLTSRLLQAAVARQREYLADAAALQFLRQAAPLVSALEKAGRCRVDKPNRPARQAAFMMFVSPYRDRFWLVRTHPRVERRIAAVRQMTPQPAGR
;
A
#
# COMPACT_ATOMS: atom_id res chain seq x y z
N MET A 1 -4.35 -12.61 31.00
CA MET A 1 -4.64 -12.76 29.56
C MET A 1 -3.47 -13.50 28.93
N ALA A 2 -3.68 -14.73 28.45
CA ALA A 2 -2.61 -15.54 27.88
C ALA A 2 -1.97 -14.84 26.69
N ALA A 3 -0.64 -14.86 26.62
CA ALA A 3 0.12 -14.33 25.47
C ALA A 3 -0.35 -15.11 24.22
N GLN A 4 -1.03 -14.43 23.30
CA GLN A 4 -1.35 -15.03 22.01
C GLN A 4 -0.05 -15.44 21.34
N SER A 5 0.07 -16.73 21.02
CA SER A 5 1.27 -17.24 20.37
C SER A 5 1.45 -16.57 19.00
N PHE A 6 2.67 -16.50 18.53
CA PHE A 6 2.99 -16.01 17.17
C PHE A 6 2.12 -16.70 16.10
N PHE A 7 1.89 -18.00 16.26
CA PHE A 7 1.06 -18.81 15.36
C PHE A 7 -0.42 -18.42 15.38
N ASP A 8 -0.99 -18.10 16.55
CA ASP A 8 -2.39 -17.66 16.68
C ASP A 8 -2.61 -16.32 15.96
N ARG A 9 -1.64 -15.41 16.07
CA ARG A 9 -1.67 -14.15 15.33
C ARG A 9 -1.55 -14.38 13.83
N GLN A 10 -0.65 -15.25 13.38
CA GLN A 10 -0.49 -15.60 11.97
C GLN A 10 -1.78 -16.19 11.39
N GLU A 11 -2.49 -17.01 12.15
CA GLU A 11 -3.76 -17.58 11.71
C GLU A 11 -4.89 -16.54 11.66
N ALA A 12 -5.01 -15.69 12.66
CA ALA A 12 -5.95 -14.56 12.65
C ALA A 12 -5.72 -13.64 11.43
N LEU A 13 -4.45 -13.43 11.04
CA LEU A 13 -4.05 -12.68 9.87
C LEU A 13 -4.49 -13.33 8.56
N ARG A 14 -4.28 -14.64 8.45
CA ARG A 14 -4.73 -15.40 7.26
C ARG A 14 -6.25 -15.37 7.12
N ARG A 15 -7.00 -15.39 8.23
CA ARG A 15 -8.46 -15.25 8.23
C ARG A 15 -8.88 -13.86 7.77
N LEU A 16 -8.25 -12.80 8.30
CA LEU A 16 -8.52 -11.43 7.89
C LEU A 16 -8.19 -11.22 6.41
N THR A 17 -7.04 -11.70 5.94
CA THR A 17 -6.66 -11.60 4.53
C THR A 17 -7.66 -12.31 3.63
N ARG A 18 -8.14 -13.51 4.00
CA ARG A 18 -9.19 -14.21 3.26
C ARG A 18 -10.50 -13.43 3.22
N LEU A 19 -10.94 -12.89 4.36
CA LEU A 19 -12.15 -12.04 4.43
C LEU A 19 -12.02 -10.82 3.52
N LEU A 20 -10.88 -10.16 3.53
CA LEU A 20 -10.65 -8.97 2.73
C LEU A 20 -10.53 -9.28 1.24
N LEU A 21 -9.95 -10.44 0.88
CA LEU A 21 -9.97 -10.93 -0.50
C LEU A 21 -11.40 -11.25 -0.96
N LEU A 22 -12.22 -11.86 -0.10
CA LEU A 22 -13.65 -12.08 -0.38
C LEU A 22 -14.40 -10.75 -0.58
N LEU A 23 -14.19 -9.76 0.28
CA LEU A 23 -14.81 -8.44 0.12
C LEU A 23 -14.37 -7.74 -1.18
N THR A 24 -13.11 -7.92 -1.57
CA THR A 24 -12.60 -7.39 -2.84
C THR A 24 -13.23 -8.13 -4.04
N ALA A 25 -13.37 -9.44 -3.95
CA ALA A 25 -14.06 -10.24 -4.97
C ALA A 25 -15.55 -9.87 -5.08
N LEU A 26 -16.23 -9.64 -3.95
CA LEU A 26 -17.60 -9.14 -3.93
C LEU A 26 -17.71 -7.73 -4.53
N GLY A 27 -16.73 -6.87 -4.30
CA GLY A 27 -16.64 -5.56 -4.96
C GLY A 27 -16.47 -5.66 -6.47
N ALA A 28 -15.65 -6.59 -6.94
CA ALA A 28 -15.47 -6.87 -8.36
C ALA A 28 -16.75 -7.46 -8.98
N LEU A 29 -17.41 -8.38 -8.30
CA LEU A 29 -18.70 -8.96 -8.72
C LEU A 29 -19.80 -7.89 -8.78
N GLY A 30 -19.88 -7.01 -7.77
CA GLY A 30 -20.80 -5.87 -7.78
C GLY A 30 -20.53 -4.94 -8.96
N SER A 31 -19.26 -4.68 -9.29
CA SER A 31 -18.86 -3.89 -10.46
C SER A 31 -19.26 -4.58 -11.78
N ALA A 32 -19.11 -5.91 -11.87
CA ALA A 32 -19.54 -6.70 -13.02
C ALA A 32 -21.06 -6.63 -13.23
N MET A 33 -21.83 -6.81 -12.16
CA MET A 33 -23.30 -6.69 -12.21
C MET A 33 -23.73 -5.30 -12.70
N VAL A 34 -23.07 -4.27 -12.24
CA VAL A 34 -23.34 -2.89 -12.69
C VAL A 34 -23.04 -2.73 -14.18
N GLY A 35 -21.90 -3.20 -14.65
CA GLY A 35 -21.55 -3.19 -16.08
C GLY A 35 -22.61 -3.90 -16.92
N GLY A 36 -23.07 -5.06 -16.45
CA GLY A 36 -24.13 -5.83 -17.10
C GLY A 36 -25.47 -5.08 -17.16
N VAL A 37 -25.91 -4.52 -16.03
CA VAL A 37 -27.18 -3.76 -15.95
C VAL A 37 -27.15 -2.55 -16.87
N LEU A 38 -26.04 -1.82 -16.92
CA LEU A 38 -25.91 -0.65 -17.79
C LEU A 38 -25.98 -1.01 -19.27
N THR A 39 -25.29 -2.08 -19.66
CA THR A 39 -25.34 -2.55 -21.04
C THR A 39 -26.74 -3.05 -21.40
N LEU A 40 -27.42 -3.72 -20.46
CA LEU A 40 -28.80 -4.13 -20.62
C LEU A 40 -29.75 -2.92 -20.78
N MET A 41 -29.56 -1.85 -20.00
CA MET A 41 -30.35 -0.62 -20.13
C MET A 41 -30.15 0.05 -21.49
N VAL A 42 -28.90 0.12 -21.97
CA VAL A 42 -28.58 0.67 -23.30
C VAL A 42 -29.24 -0.18 -24.40
N TYR A 43 -29.14 -1.51 -24.27
CA TYR A 43 -29.74 -2.45 -25.20
C TYR A 43 -31.26 -2.32 -25.23
N ALA A 44 -31.92 -2.30 -24.07
CA ALA A 44 -33.39 -2.14 -23.98
C ALA A 44 -33.89 -0.79 -24.56
N HIS A 45 -33.11 0.27 -24.44
CA HIS A 45 -33.44 1.57 -25.03
C HIS A 45 -33.29 1.57 -26.56
N ALA A 46 -32.30 0.81 -27.08
CA ALA A 46 -32.06 0.71 -28.52
C ALA A 46 -33.11 -0.14 -29.25
N GLU A 47 -33.67 -1.18 -28.58
CA GLU A 47 -34.58 -2.16 -29.17
C GLU A 47 -36.07 -2.00 -28.76
N SER A 48 -36.55 -0.83 -28.40
CA SER A 48 -37.89 -0.57 -27.83
C SER A 48 -39.09 -1.00 -28.70
N SER A 49 -38.93 -1.88 -29.72
CA SER A 49 -39.96 -2.16 -30.72
C SER A 49 -40.55 -3.57 -30.71
N ASP A 50 -39.94 -4.63 -30.15
CA ASP A 50 -40.58 -5.97 -30.14
C ASP A 50 -39.94 -6.95 -29.11
N PRO A 51 -40.67 -7.40 -28.06
CA PRO A 51 -40.18 -8.37 -27.08
C PRO A 51 -40.37 -9.82 -27.54
N THR A 52 -39.54 -10.31 -28.42
CA THR A 52 -39.51 -11.72 -28.78
C THR A 52 -38.52 -12.53 -27.89
N THR A 53 -38.62 -13.88 -27.90
CA THR A 53 -37.68 -14.76 -27.19
C THR A 53 -36.22 -14.56 -27.60
N VAL A 54 -35.96 -14.08 -28.81
CA VAL A 54 -34.64 -13.72 -29.33
C VAL A 54 -34.10 -12.50 -28.56
N ALA A 55 -34.93 -11.50 -28.32
CA ALA A 55 -34.53 -10.33 -27.54
C ALA A 55 -34.09 -10.66 -26.11
N TRP A 56 -34.65 -11.72 -25.50
CA TRP A 56 -34.25 -12.18 -24.17
C TRP A 56 -32.85 -12.79 -24.15
N ILE A 57 -32.50 -13.59 -25.17
CA ILE A 57 -31.15 -14.18 -25.34
C ILE A 57 -30.12 -13.08 -25.60
N ASP A 58 -30.45 -12.11 -26.44
CA ASP A 58 -29.58 -10.96 -26.74
C ASP A 58 -29.39 -10.06 -25.52
N ALA A 59 -30.44 -9.85 -24.72
CA ALA A 59 -30.35 -9.13 -23.46
C ALA A 59 -29.39 -9.78 -22.45
N HIS A 60 -29.38 -11.14 -22.37
CA HIS A 60 -28.43 -11.88 -21.54
C HIS A 60 -27.00 -11.73 -22.04
N HIS A 61 -26.78 -11.82 -23.35
CA HIS A 61 -25.48 -11.61 -23.96
C HIS A 61 -24.99 -10.19 -23.74
N ALA A 62 -25.86 -9.18 -23.87
CA ALA A 62 -25.54 -7.79 -23.58
C ALA A 62 -25.12 -7.59 -22.09
N PHE A 63 -25.89 -8.21 -21.17
CA PHE A 63 -25.54 -8.18 -19.74
C PHE A 63 -24.18 -8.81 -19.46
N LEU A 64 -23.93 -10.01 -19.98
CA LEU A 64 -22.66 -10.72 -19.79
C LEU A 64 -21.49 -9.94 -20.42
N ALA A 65 -21.66 -9.40 -21.62
CA ALA A 65 -20.66 -8.58 -22.27
C ALA A 65 -20.28 -7.35 -21.44
N GLY A 66 -21.26 -6.64 -20.88
CA GLY A 66 -21.02 -5.50 -20.01
C GLY A 66 -20.34 -5.87 -18.69
N ALA A 67 -20.74 -7.00 -18.11
CA ALA A 67 -20.12 -7.51 -16.88
C ALA A 67 -18.65 -7.88 -17.12
N VAL A 68 -18.34 -8.60 -18.21
CA VAL A 68 -16.98 -8.98 -18.59
C VAL A 68 -16.14 -7.74 -18.94
N ALA A 69 -16.70 -6.79 -19.68
CA ALA A 69 -16.03 -5.55 -20.03
C ALA A 69 -15.62 -4.74 -18.78
N MET A 70 -16.49 -4.67 -17.78
CA MET A 70 -16.20 -3.96 -16.53
C MET A 70 -15.08 -4.63 -15.75
N VAL A 71 -15.11 -5.96 -15.58
CA VAL A 71 -14.02 -6.71 -14.93
C VAL A 71 -12.73 -6.56 -15.72
N GLY A 72 -12.80 -6.66 -17.05
CA GLY A 72 -11.66 -6.46 -17.95
C GLY A 72 -11.03 -5.06 -17.81
N LEU A 73 -11.86 -4.03 -17.70
CA LEU A 73 -11.39 -2.66 -17.47
C LEU A 73 -10.67 -2.52 -16.12
N ILE A 74 -11.25 -3.07 -15.04
CA ILE A 74 -10.61 -3.06 -13.71
C ILE A 74 -9.26 -3.78 -13.77
N ALA A 75 -9.23 -4.97 -14.38
CA ALA A 75 -8.02 -5.78 -14.51
C ALA A 75 -6.95 -5.07 -15.37
N LEU A 76 -7.37 -4.47 -16.50
CA LEU A 76 -6.47 -3.72 -17.38
C LEU A 76 -5.85 -2.53 -16.65
N VAL A 77 -6.66 -1.71 -15.98
CA VAL A 77 -6.17 -0.55 -15.23
C VAL A 77 -5.27 -0.99 -14.08
N ALA A 78 -5.62 -2.07 -13.37
CA ALA A 78 -4.77 -2.65 -12.33
C ALA A 78 -3.43 -3.15 -12.92
N LEU A 79 -3.46 -3.83 -14.07
CA LEU A 79 -2.27 -4.32 -14.77
C LEU A 79 -1.37 -3.17 -15.24
N VAL A 80 -1.96 -2.13 -15.83
CA VAL A 80 -1.21 -0.92 -16.26
C VAL A 80 -0.54 -0.25 -15.07
N HIS A 81 -1.24 -0.06 -13.96
CA HIS A 81 -0.65 0.49 -12.75
C HIS A 81 0.43 -0.42 -12.17
N TRP A 82 0.21 -1.74 -12.15
CA TRP A 82 1.21 -2.70 -11.73
C TRP A 82 2.48 -2.61 -12.59
N ALA A 83 2.34 -2.57 -13.92
CA ALA A 83 3.46 -2.40 -14.83
C ALA A 83 4.21 -1.07 -14.60
N ILE A 84 3.47 0.04 -14.47
CA ILE A 84 4.04 1.36 -14.18
C ILE A 84 4.82 1.33 -12.86
N TYR A 85 4.23 0.79 -11.79
CA TYR A 85 4.88 0.77 -10.48
C TYR A 85 6.03 -0.23 -10.41
N ARG A 86 5.93 -1.37 -11.09
CA ARG A 86 7.02 -2.35 -11.20
C ARG A 86 8.27 -1.73 -11.84
N HIS A 87 8.09 -0.91 -12.88
CA HIS A 87 9.21 -0.21 -13.53
C HIS A 87 9.66 1.05 -12.76
N ARG A 88 8.82 1.61 -11.90
CA ARG A 88 9.13 2.78 -11.08
C ARG A 88 9.96 2.49 -9.83
N GLY A 89 10.39 1.28 -9.56
CA GLY A 89 11.31 0.99 -8.46
C GLY A 89 12.57 1.88 -8.51
N ARG A 90 13.08 2.19 -9.71
CA ARG A 90 14.14 3.19 -9.92
C ARG A 90 13.67 4.63 -9.67
N ALA A 91 12.42 4.95 -9.97
CA ALA A 91 11.85 6.28 -9.72
C ALA A 91 11.51 6.52 -8.25
N MET A 92 11.28 5.46 -7.46
CA MET A 92 11.11 5.59 -6.00
C MET A 92 12.38 6.15 -5.35
N ARG A 93 13.56 5.84 -5.88
CA ARG A 93 14.83 6.45 -5.47
C ARG A 93 14.85 7.97 -5.68
N GLY A 94 14.27 8.44 -6.79
CA GLY A 94 14.10 9.88 -7.06
C GLY A 94 13.05 10.56 -6.19
N ILE A 95 12.02 9.82 -5.73
CA ILE A 95 10.98 10.36 -4.84
C ILE A 95 11.55 10.77 -3.48
N PHE A 96 12.52 10.01 -2.97
CA PHE A 96 13.18 10.28 -1.70
C PHE A 96 14.42 11.17 -1.83
N ALA A 97 14.79 11.63 -3.04
CA ALA A 97 16.06 12.34 -3.29
C ALA A 97 17.27 11.64 -2.66
N ALA A 98 17.27 10.30 -2.70
CA ALA A 98 18.21 9.47 -1.96
C ALA A 98 19.52 9.31 -2.74
N ARG A 99 20.65 9.49 -2.07
CA ARG A 99 21.99 9.24 -2.58
C ARG A 99 22.38 7.79 -2.34
N ARG A 100 22.84 7.08 -3.37
CA ARG A 100 23.39 5.73 -3.22
C ARG A 100 24.73 5.79 -2.51
N LEU A 101 24.92 4.90 -1.55
CA LEU A 101 26.22 4.70 -0.90
C LEU A 101 26.96 3.56 -1.59
N ASP A 102 28.04 3.91 -2.30
CA ASP A 102 28.89 2.92 -2.94
C ASP A 102 30.10 2.64 -2.04
N GLY A 103 30.27 1.40 -1.63
CA GLY A 103 31.37 0.98 -0.72
C GLY A 103 32.78 1.15 -1.30
N ALA A 104 32.90 1.41 -2.61
CA ALA A 104 34.17 1.61 -3.30
C ALA A 104 34.69 3.05 -3.20
N GLY A 105 33.88 4.01 -2.71
CA GLY A 105 34.26 5.41 -2.58
C GLY A 105 35.15 5.65 -1.36
N SER A 106 36.34 6.20 -1.56
CA SER A 106 37.34 6.48 -0.50
C SER A 106 36.96 7.59 0.49
N SER A 107 35.81 8.26 0.33
CA SER A 107 35.41 9.45 1.08
C SER A 107 34.13 9.28 1.94
N LEU A 108 33.73 8.04 2.24
CA LEU A 108 32.55 7.82 3.09
C LEU A 108 32.81 8.25 4.53
N ALA A 109 31.86 8.98 5.13
CA ALA A 109 31.89 9.29 6.55
C ALA A 109 31.81 8.03 7.41
N LEU A 110 32.29 8.10 8.64
CA LEU A 110 32.30 6.95 9.56
C LEU A 110 30.90 6.36 9.75
N ALA A 111 29.86 7.20 9.91
CA ALA A 111 28.47 6.79 10.05
C ALA A 111 27.95 6.06 8.80
N GLU A 112 28.35 6.49 7.60
CA GLU A 112 27.95 5.85 6.33
C GLU A 112 28.60 4.46 6.19
N ARG A 113 29.85 4.31 6.56
CA ARG A 113 30.54 2.99 6.62
C ARG A 113 29.87 2.07 7.64
N GLN A 114 29.48 2.62 8.80
CA GLN A 114 28.74 1.87 9.82
C GLN A 114 27.40 1.38 9.26
N LEU A 115 26.67 2.21 8.52
CA LEU A 115 25.41 1.82 7.88
C LEU A 115 25.61 0.66 6.89
N LEU A 116 26.60 0.75 6.01
CA LEU A 116 26.93 -0.33 5.05
C LEU A 116 27.24 -1.65 5.78
N ASN A 117 28.04 -1.60 6.86
CA ASN A 117 28.37 -2.78 7.65
C ASN A 117 27.11 -3.37 8.31
N VAL A 118 26.25 -2.54 8.88
CA VAL A 118 24.98 -2.96 9.50
C VAL A 118 24.04 -3.62 8.49
N VAL A 119 23.94 -3.07 7.28
CA VAL A 119 23.11 -3.66 6.21
C VAL A 119 23.66 -5.03 5.80
N ASN A 120 24.97 -5.15 5.61
CA ASN A 120 25.63 -6.43 5.30
C ASN A 120 25.39 -7.48 6.39
N GLU A 121 25.56 -7.12 7.66
CA GLU A 121 25.32 -8.01 8.81
C GLU A 121 23.87 -8.51 8.84
N MET A 122 22.90 -7.61 8.64
CA MET A 122 21.49 -7.97 8.70
C MET A 122 21.04 -8.76 7.47
N ALA A 123 21.58 -8.47 6.28
CA ALA A 123 21.33 -9.26 5.09
C ALA A 123 21.82 -10.70 5.25
N LEU A 124 23.02 -10.87 5.81
CA LEU A 124 23.58 -12.18 6.14
C LEU A 124 22.71 -12.91 7.18
N ALA A 125 22.33 -12.24 8.28
CA ALA A 125 21.49 -12.81 9.33
C ALA A 125 20.11 -13.26 8.81
N ALA A 126 19.57 -12.54 7.82
CA ALA A 126 18.29 -12.84 7.19
C ALA A 126 18.40 -13.83 6.01
N SER A 127 19.63 -14.18 5.59
CA SER A 127 19.90 -15.02 4.40
C SER A 127 19.27 -14.44 3.12
N VAL A 128 19.42 -13.13 2.89
CA VAL A 128 19.00 -12.43 1.68
C VAL A 128 20.21 -11.80 0.97
N PRO A 129 20.17 -11.60 -0.35
CA PRO A 129 21.17 -10.81 -1.04
C PRO A 129 21.30 -9.43 -0.43
N VAL A 130 22.54 -8.90 -0.38
CA VAL A 130 22.79 -7.56 0.17
C VAL A 130 22.08 -6.51 -0.70
N PRO A 131 21.16 -5.72 -0.14
CA PRO A 131 20.47 -4.67 -0.88
C PRO A 131 21.36 -3.47 -1.15
N ASP A 132 21.06 -2.72 -2.19
CA ASP A 132 21.63 -1.38 -2.39
C ASP A 132 21.30 -0.48 -1.19
N VAL A 133 22.25 0.35 -0.77
CA VAL A 133 22.07 1.24 0.37
C VAL A 133 21.94 2.68 -0.11
N TYR A 134 20.93 3.38 0.39
CA TYR A 134 20.64 4.78 0.08
C TYR A 134 20.57 5.62 1.34
N LEU A 135 21.06 6.86 1.24
CA LEU A 135 20.95 7.88 2.28
C LEU A 135 20.04 9.01 1.78
N THR A 136 19.09 9.44 2.62
CA THR A 136 18.26 10.62 2.37
C THR A 136 18.64 11.75 3.31
N ASP A 137 18.51 12.99 2.85
CA ASP A 137 18.82 14.21 3.65
C ASP A 137 17.67 14.57 4.63
N ASP A 138 16.76 13.63 4.92
CA ASP A 138 15.67 13.86 5.85
C ASP A 138 16.17 13.87 7.31
N ALA A 139 15.84 14.91 8.04
CA ALA A 139 16.17 15.05 9.47
C ALA A 139 15.30 14.16 10.39
N ALA A 140 14.20 13.61 9.90
CA ALA A 140 13.38 12.67 10.65
C ALA A 140 14.10 11.33 10.79
N ILE A 141 13.89 10.62 11.90
CA ILE A 141 14.37 9.25 12.11
C ILE A 141 13.49 8.31 11.31
N ASN A 142 13.98 7.85 10.13
CA ASN A 142 13.19 6.99 9.27
C ASN A 142 14.07 6.09 8.38
N SER A 143 13.46 5.01 7.84
CA SER A 143 14.04 4.13 6.85
C SER A 143 12.96 3.61 5.91
N PHE A 144 13.35 2.98 4.82
CA PHE A 144 12.44 2.33 3.89
C PHE A 144 13.13 1.18 3.16
N ALA A 145 12.34 0.19 2.75
CA ALA A 145 12.79 -0.88 1.86
C ALA A 145 12.03 -0.84 0.53
N VAL A 146 12.74 -1.07 -0.57
CA VAL A 146 12.18 -1.14 -1.92
C VAL A 146 12.71 -2.38 -2.62
N VAL A 147 11.84 -3.07 -3.36
CA VAL A 147 12.22 -4.13 -4.31
C VAL A 147 11.89 -3.66 -5.71
N THR A 148 12.85 -3.71 -6.62
CA THR A 148 12.69 -3.30 -8.01
C THR A 148 12.29 -4.46 -8.91
N ALA A 149 11.89 -4.16 -10.15
CA ALA A 149 11.70 -5.18 -11.18
C ALA A 149 13.07 -5.80 -11.53
N GLY A 150 13.28 -7.04 -11.19
CA GLY A 150 14.57 -7.75 -11.35
C GLY A 150 15.10 -8.30 -10.03
N ASP A 151 14.26 -8.24 -8.97
CA ASP A 151 14.58 -8.69 -7.60
C ASP A 151 15.76 -7.96 -6.93
N GLU A 152 16.19 -6.84 -7.52
CA GLU A 152 17.12 -5.94 -6.84
C GLU A 152 16.41 -5.26 -5.69
N SER A 153 16.93 -5.41 -4.50
CA SER A 153 16.41 -4.78 -3.29
C SER A 153 17.26 -3.57 -2.89
N ALA A 154 16.63 -2.60 -2.26
CA ALA A 154 17.30 -1.43 -1.73
C ALA A 154 16.76 -1.07 -0.35
N VAL A 155 17.64 -0.61 0.53
CA VAL A 155 17.34 -0.04 1.84
C VAL A 155 17.77 1.41 1.86
N GLY A 156 16.87 2.30 2.25
CA GLY A 156 17.16 3.70 2.47
C GLY A 156 17.06 4.05 3.95
N VAL A 157 17.99 4.89 4.41
CA VAL A 157 18.03 5.40 5.79
C VAL A 157 18.15 6.92 5.72
N SER A 158 17.50 7.63 6.62
CA SER A 158 17.59 9.09 6.72
C SER A 158 18.85 9.55 7.47
N ALA A 159 19.34 10.73 7.14
CA ALA A 159 20.44 11.38 7.86
C ALA A 159 20.11 11.51 9.35
N GLY A 160 18.87 11.93 9.69
CA GLY A 160 18.42 12.02 11.08
C GLY A 160 18.46 10.70 11.82
N ALA A 161 18.30 9.55 11.15
CA ALA A 161 18.47 8.25 11.78
C ALA A 161 19.95 7.93 12.06
N LEU A 162 20.86 8.28 11.14
CA LEU A 162 22.31 8.10 11.37
C LEU A 162 22.83 8.95 12.52
N ASP A 163 22.29 10.16 12.69
CA ASP A 163 22.71 11.10 13.73
C ASP A 163 22.16 10.74 15.12
N ALA A 164 20.92 10.23 15.18
CA ALA A 164 20.19 10.05 16.44
C ALA A 164 20.24 8.62 17.00
N LEU A 165 20.51 7.62 16.18
CA LEU A 165 20.49 6.22 16.58
C LEU A 165 21.89 5.70 16.92
N SER A 166 21.98 4.99 18.03
CA SER A 166 23.16 4.15 18.30
C SER A 166 23.30 3.04 17.26
N ARG A 167 24.50 2.44 17.17
CA ARG A 167 24.72 1.31 16.23
C ARG A 167 23.70 0.18 16.42
N ALA A 168 23.36 -0.17 17.67
CA ALA A 168 22.40 -1.24 17.93
C ALA A 168 20.98 -0.87 17.51
N GLU A 169 20.57 0.39 17.70
CA GLU A 169 19.26 0.90 17.26
C GLU A 169 19.19 1.00 15.73
N LEU A 170 20.26 1.45 15.07
CA LEU A 170 20.38 1.45 13.62
C LEU A 170 20.29 0.04 13.06
N GLN A 171 20.97 -0.92 13.70
CA GLN A 171 20.89 -2.34 13.35
C GLN A 171 19.46 -2.88 13.47
N ALA A 172 18.72 -2.47 14.51
CA ALA A 172 17.33 -2.87 14.69
C ALA A 172 16.41 -2.27 13.63
N MET A 173 16.60 -1.02 13.26
CA MET A 173 15.86 -0.38 12.17
C MET A 173 16.14 -1.06 10.82
N VAL A 174 17.42 -1.32 10.50
CA VAL A 174 17.81 -2.03 9.27
C VAL A 174 17.30 -3.47 9.27
N ALA A 175 17.33 -4.18 10.40
CA ALA A 175 16.77 -5.53 10.52
C ALA A 175 15.28 -5.57 10.16
N HIS A 176 14.52 -4.55 10.54
CA HIS A 176 13.11 -4.41 10.18
C HIS A 176 12.93 -4.23 8.66
N GLU A 177 13.74 -3.39 8.01
CA GLU A 177 13.68 -3.20 6.55
C GLU A 177 14.09 -4.46 5.79
N ILE A 178 15.12 -5.15 6.25
CA ILE A 178 15.53 -6.44 5.70
C ILE A 178 14.44 -7.51 5.87
N ALA A 179 13.68 -7.47 6.97
CA ALA A 179 12.54 -8.35 7.15
C ALA A 179 11.44 -8.12 6.08
N HIS A 180 11.17 -6.87 5.70
CA HIS A 180 10.27 -6.56 4.60
C HIS A 180 10.74 -7.12 3.26
N ILE A 181 12.04 -7.05 2.98
CA ILE A 181 12.64 -7.63 1.77
C ILE A 181 12.47 -9.15 1.78
N ARG A 182 12.87 -9.82 2.86
CA ARG A 182 12.77 -11.28 3.03
C ARG A 182 11.34 -11.80 2.90
N ASN A 183 10.38 -11.07 3.45
CA ASN A 183 8.96 -11.45 3.43
C ASN A 183 8.26 -11.16 2.09
N GLY A 184 8.92 -10.48 1.15
CA GLY A 184 8.34 -10.09 -0.14
C GLY A 184 7.23 -9.05 -0.03
N ASP A 185 7.26 -8.19 0.99
CA ASP A 185 6.23 -7.22 1.32
C ASP A 185 6.00 -6.20 0.22
N ALA A 186 7.06 -5.78 -0.47
CA ALA A 186 6.97 -4.84 -1.56
C ALA A 186 6.11 -5.36 -2.72
N ARG A 187 6.18 -6.66 -3.04
CA ARG A 187 5.35 -7.26 -4.11
C ARG A 187 3.87 -7.26 -3.75
N ILE A 188 3.53 -7.60 -2.50
CA ILE A 188 2.15 -7.61 -2.01
C ILE A 188 1.59 -6.20 -1.97
N ASN A 189 2.35 -5.24 -1.43
CA ASN A 189 1.96 -3.84 -1.40
C ASN A 189 1.73 -3.28 -2.81
N LEU A 190 2.57 -3.65 -3.77
CA LEU A 190 2.42 -3.28 -5.17
C LEU A 190 1.12 -3.83 -5.77
N ALA A 191 0.80 -5.10 -5.55
CA ALA A 191 -0.43 -5.73 -6.04
C ALA A 191 -1.68 -5.06 -5.45
N LEU A 192 -1.68 -4.82 -4.14
CA LEU A 192 -2.79 -4.15 -3.43
C LEU A 192 -2.97 -2.69 -3.89
N LEU A 193 -1.88 -1.97 -4.09
CA LEU A 193 -1.91 -0.60 -4.61
C LEU A 193 -2.47 -0.57 -6.04
N SER A 194 -2.04 -1.48 -6.89
CA SER A 194 -2.51 -1.58 -8.28
C SER A 194 -4.00 -1.91 -8.35
N LEU A 195 -4.47 -2.83 -7.52
CA LEU A 195 -5.90 -3.16 -7.41
C LEU A 195 -6.73 -1.96 -6.91
N SER A 196 -6.24 -1.27 -5.88
CA SER A 196 -6.89 -0.06 -5.36
C SER A 196 -6.98 1.04 -6.42
N ARG A 197 -5.97 1.16 -7.29
CA ARG A 197 -5.99 2.10 -8.42
C ARG A 197 -6.98 1.69 -9.50
N GLY A 198 -7.14 0.39 -9.76
CA GLY A 198 -8.17 -0.12 -10.67
C GLY A 198 -9.56 0.36 -10.28
N PHE A 199 -9.95 0.19 -9.01
CA PHE A 199 -11.24 0.68 -8.51
C PHE A 199 -11.32 2.22 -8.47
N ALA A 200 -10.23 2.90 -8.10
CA ALA A 200 -10.21 4.35 -8.09
C ALA A 200 -10.43 4.95 -9.48
N SER A 201 -9.95 4.32 -10.53
CA SER A 201 -10.13 4.79 -11.91
C SER A 201 -11.58 4.79 -12.35
N ILE A 202 -12.39 3.84 -11.88
CA ILE A 202 -13.84 3.81 -12.15
C ILE A 202 -14.51 5.02 -11.51
N TYR A 203 -14.18 5.30 -10.25
CA TYR A 203 -14.68 6.46 -9.54
C TYR A 203 -14.24 7.77 -10.23
N ASP A 204 -12.97 7.88 -10.59
CA ASP A 204 -12.38 9.06 -11.21
C ASP A 204 -13.00 9.29 -12.62
N PHE A 205 -13.23 8.22 -13.38
CA PHE A 205 -13.93 8.28 -14.67
C PHE A 205 -15.36 8.78 -14.50
N GLY A 206 -16.14 8.17 -13.60
CA GLY A 206 -17.52 8.61 -13.34
C GLY A 206 -17.59 10.07 -12.91
N SER A 207 -16.71 10.50 -12.00
CA SER A 207 -16.64 11.88 -11.52
C SER A 207 -16.19 12.85 -12.62
N ALA A 208 -15.31 12.43 -13.53
CA ALA A 208 -14.87 13.23 -14.66
C ALA A 208 -16.00 13.45 -15.67
N VAL A 209 -16.74 12.38 -16.03
CA VAL A 209 -17.87 12.45 -16.96
C VAL A 209 -18.97 13.36 -16.42
N ILE A 210 -19.33 13.23 -15.13
CA ILE A 210 -20.35 14.09 -14.50
C ILE A 210 -19.88 15.55 -14.43
N GLY A 211 -18.63 15.79 -14.09
CA GLY A 211 -18.12 17.15 -13.90
C GLY A 211 -17.64 17.85 -15.18
N TYR A 212 -17.47 17.13 -16.29
CA TYR A 212 -16.95 17.71 -17.54
C TYR A 212 -17.85 18.78 -18.14
N PRO A 213 -19.18 18.57 -18.29
CA PRO A 213 -20.06 19.57 -18.87
C PRO A 213 -20.05 20.88 -18.08
N LEU A 214 -20.13 20.81 -16.76
CA LEU A 214 -20.10 22.00 -15.88
C LEU A 214 -18.80 22.78 -16.01
N ARG A 215 -17.66 22.08 -16.06
CA ARG A 215 -16.34 22.73 -16.17
C ARG A 215 -16.10 23.33 -17.55
N ARG A 216 -16.65 22.73 -18.61
CA ARG A 216 -16.37 23.14 -20.00
C ARG A 216 -17.34 24.19 -20.51
N PHE A 217 -18.61 24.11 -20.13
CA PHE A 217 -19.71 24.88 -20.72
C PHE A 217 -20.43 25.78 -19.70
N GLY A 218 -20.01 25.78 -18.45
CA GLY A 218 -20.66 26.55 -17.40
C GLY A 218 -21.96 25.92 -16.88
N SER A 219 -22.80 26.71 -16.22
CA SER A 219 -23.98 26.24 -15.47
C SER A 219 -25.31 26.75 -16.06
N ASN A 220 -25.42 26.83 -17.40
CA ASN A 220 -26.73 27.16 -18.02
C ASN A 220 -27.71 25.99 -17.86
N GLY A 221 -29.01 26.25 -18.07
CA GLY A 221 -30.08 25.28 -17.82
C GLY A 221 -29.94 23.99 -18.64
N PHE A 222 -29.49 24.06 -19.89
CA PHE A 222 -29.22 22.89 -20.71
C PHE A 222 -28.07 22.04 -20.16
N VAL A 223 -26.96 22.69 -19.78
CA VAL A 223 -25.79 22.00 -19.18
C VAL A 223 -26.12 21.35 -17.83
N LEU A 224 -26.92 22.02 -17.02
CA LEU A 224 -27.41 21.45 -15.74
C LEU A 224 -28.29 20.22 -15.98
N MET A 225 -29.21 20.29 -16.94
CA MET A 225 -30.04 19.16 -17.33
C MET A 225 -29.21 17.98 -17.86
N LEU A 226 -28.26 18.24 -18.76
CA LEU A 226 -27.35 17.23 -19.28
C LEU A 226 -26.51 16.61 -18.16
N THR A 227 -25.96 17.43 -17.25
CA THR A 227 -25.19 16.96 -16.10
C THR A 227 -26.03 16.10 -15.19
N PHE A 228 -27.30 16.44 -14.96
CA PHE A 228 -28.24 15.64 -14.17
C PHE A 228 -28.44 14.25 -14.78
N TYR A 229 -28.72 14.15 -16.09
CA TYR A 229 -28.89 12.86 -16.76
C TYR A 229 -27.61 12.04 -16.77
N LEU A 230 -26.45 12.66 -16.99
CA LEU A 230 -25.15 11.98 -16.87
C LEU A 230 -24.91 11.51 -15.43
N ALA A 231 -25.25 12.31 -14.43
CA ALA A 231 -25.14 11.92 -13.03
C ALA A 231 -26.02 10.72 -12.69
N MET A 232 -27.26 10.70 -13.17
CA MET A 232 -28.18 9.57 -13.03
C MET A 232 -27.63 8.31 -13.71
N ALA A 233 -27.16 8.42 -14.96
CA ALA A 233 -26.60 7.29 -15.70
C ALA A 233 -25.32 6.73 -15.07
N PHE A 234 -24.47 7.61 -14.53
CA PHE A 234 -23.18 7.23 -13.94
C PHE A 234 -23.20 7.12 -12.41
N ALA A 235 -24.31 7.39 -11.73
CA ALA A 235 -24.41 7.28 -10.27
C ALA A 235 -24.01 5.88 -9.75
N ILE A 236 -24.37 4.85 -10.49
CA ILE A 236 -24.02 3.47 -10.15
C ILE A 236 -22.49 3.25 -10.25
N PHE A 237 -21.83 3.76 -11.29
CA PHE A 237 -20.36 3.71 -11.41
C PHE A 237 -19.68 4.44 -10.24
N PHE A 238 -20.24 5.59 -9.86
CA PHE A 238 -19.74 6.36 -8.74
C PHE A 238 -19.83 5.57 -7.42
N VAL A 239 -21.00 4.98 -7.13
CA VAL A 239 -21.23 4.19 -5.91
C VAL A 239 -20.31 2.97 -5.89
N VAL A 240 -20.27 2.18 -6.97
CA VAL A 240 -19.43 0.98 -7.05
C VAL A 240 -17.94 1.33 -6.98
N GLY A 241 -17.51 2.35 -7.68
CA GLY A 241 -16.14 2.84 -7.62
C GLY A 241 -15.77 3.34 -6.22
N ALA A 242 -16.67 4.05 -5.54
CA ALA A 242 -16.48 4.53 -4.17
C ALA A 242 -16.35 3.37 -3.17
N VAL A 243 -17.27 2.38 -3.26
CA VAL A 243 -17.24 1.17 -2.41
C VAL A 243 -15.97 0.37 -2.68
N GLY A 244 -15.64 0.08 -3.94
CA GLY A 244 -14.43 -0.65 -4.31
C GLY A 244 -13.15 0.07 -3.87
N ARG A 245 -13.09 1.39 -3.99
CA ARG A 245 -11.99 2.22 -3.51
C ARG A 245 -11.87 2.19 -1.98
N LEU A 246 -12.99 2.25 -1.27
CA LEU A 246 -12.99 2.20 0.20
C LEU A 246 -12.53 0.82 0.70
N THR A 247 -13.13 -0.26 0.19
CA THR A 247 -12.79 -1.64 0.57
C THR A 247 -11.33 -1.97 0.27
N SER A 248 -10.83 -1.58 -0.92
CA SER A 248 -9.42 -1.76 -1.29
C SER A 248 -8.46 -1.01 -0.36
N ARG A 249 -8.80 0.21 0.05
CA ARG A 249 -7.99 0.98 1.01
C ARG A 249 -7.99 0.36 2.40
N LEU A 250 -9.14 -0.13 2.85
CA LEU A 250 -9.24 -0.84 4.13
C LEU A 250 -8.42 -2.13 4.11
N LEU A 251 -8.49 -2.88 3.01
CA LEU A 251 -7.69 -4.07 2.78
C LEU A 251 -6.19 -3.73 2.82
N GLN A 252 -5.76 -2.75 2.04
CA GLN A 252 -4.37 -2.30 2.00
C GLN A 252 -3.87 -1.91 3.39
N ALA A 253 -4.64 -1.11 4.13
CA ALA A 253 -4.28 -0.69 5.48
C ALA A 253 -4.24 -1.86 6.48
N ALA A 254 -5.16 -2.81 6.39
CA ALA A 254 -5.18 -3.97 7.25
C ALA A 254 -3.98 -4.90 7.00
N VAL A 255 -3.69 -5.21 5.73
CA VAL A 255 -2.55 -6.04 5.33
C VAL A 255 -1.24 -5.35 5.73
N ALA A 256 -1.08 -4.06 5.43
CA ALA A 256 0.13 -3.31 5.80
C ALA A 256 0.40 -3.36 7.30
N ARG A 257 -0.62 -3.07 8.15
CA ARG A 257 -0.45 -3.14 9.62
C ARG A 257 0.03 -4.50 10.13
N GLN A 258 -0.40 -5.55 9.48
CA GLN A 258 -0.02 -6.90 9.89
C GLN A 258 1.42 -7.23 9.49
N ARG A 259 1.82 -6.74 8.32
CA ARG A 259 3.18 -6.92 7.84
C ARG A 259 4.19 -6.17 8.71
N GLU A 260 3.82 -5.03 9.29
CA GLU A 260 4.64 -4.34 10.30
C GLU A 260 4.95 -5.24 11.52
N TYR A 261 3.92 -5.91 12.07
CA TYR A 261 4.13 -6.83 13.18
C TYR A 261 4.98 -8.05 12.79
N LEU A 262 4.82 -8.56 11.56
CA LEU A 262 5.64 -9.66 11.06
C LEU A 262 7.10 -9.22 10.84
N ALA A 263 7.33 -7.99 10.35
CA ALA A 263 8.66 -7.44 10.19
C ALA A 263 9.33 -7.20 11.55
N ASP A 264 8.60 -6.65 12.54
CA ASP A 264 9.10 -6.52 13.91
C ASP A 264 9.49 -7.87 14.51
N ALA A 265 8.66 -8.91 14.33
CA ALA A 265 8.94 -10.26 14.82
C ALA A 265 10.15 -10.89 14.12
N ALA A 266 10.30 -10.70 12.80
CA ALA A 266 11.46 -11.20 12.06
C ALA A 266 12.73 -10.43 12.45
N ALA A 267 12.67 -9.11 12.63
CA ALA A 267 13.78 -8.32 13.12
C ALA A 267 14.28 -8.83 14.48
N LEU A 268 13.37 -9.20 15.40
CA LEU A 268 13.74 -9.80 16.68
C LEU A 268 14.48 -11.14 16.51
N GLN A 269 14.11 -11.96 15.52
CA GLN A 269 14.81 -13.22 15.23
C GLN A 269 16.26 -12.96 14.78
N PHE A 270 16.50 -11.90 13.99
CA PHE A 270 17.84 -11.54 13.53
C PHE A 270 18.68 -10.93 14.65
N LEU A 271 18.07 -10.06 15.48
CA LEU A 271 18.74 -9.32 16.54
C LEU A 271 18.94 -10.13 17.83
N ARG A 272 18.05 -11.07 18.12
CA ARG A 272 17.93 -11.80 19.38
C ARG A 272 17.73 -10.92 20.63
N GLN A 273 17.53 -9.63 20.44
CA GLN A 273 17.33 -8.64 21.50
C GLN A 273 16.23 -7.67 21.13
N ALA A 274 15.32 -7.38 22.06
CA ALA A 274 14.20 -6.46 21.82
C ALA A 274 14.52 -5.00 22.12
N ALA A 275 15.41 -4.76 23.10
CA ALA A 275 15.69 -3.42 23.60
C ALA A 275 16.10 -2.41 22.51
N PRO A 276 16.98 -2.74 21.54
CA PRO A 276 17.36 -1.81 20.48
C PRO A 276 16.19 -1.44 19.57
N LEU A 277 15.31 -2.42 19.22
CA LEU A 277 14.15 -2.16 18.38
C LEU A 277 13.11 -1.29 19.10
N VAL A 278 12.86 -1.55 20.38
CA VAL A 278 11.96 -0.73 21.20
C VAL A 278 12.48 0.71 21.27
N SER A 279 13.77 0.89 21.55
CA SER A 279 14.40 2.21 21.65
C SER A 279 14.35 2.97 20.31
N ALA A 280 14.65 2.29 19.18
CA ALA A 280 14.56 2.88 17.85
C ALA A 280 13.13 3.32 17.53
N LEU A 281 12.12 2.51 17.84
CA LEU A 281 10.70 2.84 17.67
C LEU A 281 10.29 4.04 18.54
N GLU A 282 10.73 4.10 19.79
CA GLU A 282 10.43 5.24 20.69
C GLU A 282 11.04 6.53 20.17
N LYS A 283 12.30 6.51 19.73
CA LYS A 283 12.96 7.69 19.15
C LYS A 283 12.28 8.14 17.86
N ALA A 284 12.02 7.22 16.93
CA ALA A 284 11.35 7.51 15.67
C ALA A 284 9.91 8.04 15.88
N GLY A 285 9.18 7.50 16.86
CA GLY A 285 7.82 7.93 17.18
C GLY A 285 7.73 9.34 17.77
N ARG A 286 8.81 9.86 18.36
CA ARG A 286 8.91 11.23 18.89
C ARG A 286 9.27 12.24 17.81
N CYS A 287 9.96 11.83 16.75
CA CYS A 287 10.30 12.69 15.61
C CYS A 287 9.05 12.97 14.77
N ARG A 288 8.61 14.24 14.77
CA ARG A 288 7.46 14.71 13.98
C ARG A 288 7.94 15.61 12.87
N VAL A 289 7.39 15.41 11.67
CA VAL A 289 7.60 16.31 10.54
C VAL A 289 6.34 17.16 10.35
N ASP A 290 6.48 18.48 10.55
CA ASP A 290 5.34 19.39 10.49
C ASP A 290 4.82 19.65 9.06
N LYS A 291 5.64 19.47 8.03
CA LYS A 291 5.25 19.70 6.64
C LYS A 291 5.78 18.60 5.70
N PRO A 292 4.96 17.61 5.43
CA PRO A 292 5.35 16.55 4.50
C PRO A 292 5.39 17.04 3.06
N ASN A 293 6.48 16.76 2.36
CA ASN A 293 6.54 16.88 0.91
C ASN A 293 5.53 15.90 0.27
N ARG A 294 4.79 16.32 -0.77
CA ARG A 294 3.77 15.48 -1.45
C ARG A 294 4.29 14.10 -1.88
N PRO A 295 5.49 13.95 -2.44
CA PRO A 295 6.05 12.65 -2.79
C PRO A 295 6.25 11.73 -1.58
N ALA A 296 6.77 12.25 -0.47
CA ALA A 296 6.98 11.47 0.76
C ALA A 296 5.66 10.96 1.38
N ARG A 297 4.55 11.69 1.20
CA ARG A 297 3.21 11.21 1.58
C ARG A 297 2.76 9.98 0.81
N GLN A 298 3.09 9.89 -0.47
CA GLN A 298 2.71 8.74 -1.30
C GLN A 298 3.52 7.49 -0.95
N ALA A 299 4.72 7.68 -0.42
CA ALA A 299 5.64 6.61 -0.03
C ALA A 299 5.60 6.30 1.49
N ALA A 300 4.76 7.00 2.27
CA ALA A 300 4.69 6.83 3.73
C ALA A 300 4.37 5.39 4.19
N PHE A 301 3.72 4.59 3.34
CA PHE A 301 3.43 3.18 3.63
C PHE A 301 4.66 2.26 3.54
N MET A 302 5.81 2.77 3.10
CA MET A 302 7.08 2.05 2.99
C MET A 302 8.08 2.47 4.07
N MET A 303 7.72 3.39 4.95
CA MET A 303 8.60 3.94 5.96
C MET A 303 8.55 3.13 7.27
N PHE A 304 9.63 3.14 8.04
CA PHE A 304 9.72 2.48 9.35
C PHE A 304 8.64 2.95 10.34
N VAL A 305 8.40 4.25 10.35
CA VAL A 305 7.31 4.88 11.11
C VAL A 305 6.62 5.90 10.20
N SER A 306 5.28 5.87 10.16
CA SER A 306 4.54 6.91 9.42
C SER A 306 4.70 8.26 10.14
N PRO A 307 5.34 9.26 9.51
CA PRO A 307 5.49 10.59 10.09
C PRO A 307 4.18 11.38 10.11
N TYR A 308 3.10 10.82 9.55
CA TYR A 308 1.83 11.52 9.35
C TYR A 308 0.75 11.08 10.32
N ARG A 309 -0.01 12.06 10.84
CA ARG A 309 -1.26 11.83 11.56
C ARG A 309 -2.38 11.57 10.56
N ASP A 310 -2.61 10.33 10.18
CA ASP A 310 -3.85 10.00 9.47
C ASP A 310 -5.05 10.22 10.39
N ARG A 311 -5.98 11.06 9.93
CA ARG A 311 -7.17 11.48 10.68
C ARG A 311 -8.12 10.30 10.95
N PHE A 312 -8.12 9.31 10.04
CA PHE A 312 -8.94 8.10 10.14
C PHE A 312 -8.07 6.87 10.43
N TRP A 313 -8.24 6.30 11.61
CA TRP A 313 -7.49 5.13 12.06
C TRP A 313 -7.67 3.88 11.17
N LEU A 314 -8.82 3.76 10.49
CA LEU A 314 -9.15 2.62 9.63
C LEU A 314 -8.24 2.52 8.39
N VAL A 315 -7.83 3.65 7.83
CA VAL A 315 -6.99 3.72 6.61
C VAL A 315 -5.50 3.87 6.90
N ARG A 316 -5.08 3.85 8.16
CA ARG A 316 -3.66 3.87 8.53
C ARG A 316 -2.97 2.60 8.09
N THR A 317 -1.88 2.75 7.38
CA THR A 317 -1.03 1.64 6.94
C THR A 317 -0.11 1.12 8.04
N HIS A 318 0.26 1.97 9.02
CA HIS A 318 1.10 1.59 10.14
C HIS A 318 0.32 1.51 11.45
N PRO A 319 0.60 0.51 12.31
CA PRO A 319 0.11 0.50 13.69
C PRO A 319 0.67 1.69 14.47
N ARG A 320 0.02 2.06 15.56
CA ARG A 320 0.61 3.02 16.50
C ARG A 320 1.89 2.46 17.07
N VAL A 321 2.90 3.32 17.23
CA VAL A 321 4.22 2.93 17.74
C VAL A 321 4.12 2.23 19.10
N GLU A 322 3.22 2.72 19.97
CA GLU A 322 2.99 2.12 21.30
C GLU A 322 2.49 0.69 21.20
N ARG A 323 1.66 0.37 20.18
CA ARG A 323 1.16 -0.99 19.94
C ARG A 323 2.26 -1.90 19.38
N ARG A 324 3.14 -1.39 18.52
CA ARG A 324 4.31 -2.13 18.03
C ARG A 324 5.24 -2.46 19.19
N ILE A 325 5.59 -1.48 20.02
CA ILE A 325 6.42 -1.65 21.21
C ILE A 325 5.83 -2.70 22.18
N ALA A 326 4.51 -2.60 22.46
CA ALA A 326 3.84 -3.58 23.31
C ALA A 326 3.90 -5.00 22.73
N ALA A 327 3.74 -5.14 21.40
CA ALA A 327 3.85 -6.44 20.71
C ALA A 327 5.28 -7.00 20.78
N VAL A 328 6.31 -6.17 20.52
CA VAL A 328 7.72 -6.53 20.61
C VAL A 328 8.08 -7.01 22.02
N ARG A 329 7.66 -6.28 23.07
CA ARG A 329 7.88 -6.67 24.47
C ARG A 329 7.21 -8.00 24.84
N GLN A 330 6.05 -8.31 24.27
CA GLN A 330 5.34 -9.58 24.49
C GLN A 330 6.01 -10.78 23.81
N MET A 331 6.75 -10.54 22.71
CA MET A 331 7.47 -11.59 21.98
C MET A 331 8.80 -11.99 22.65
N THR A 332 9.30 -11.16 23.56
CA THR A 332 10.55 -11.43 24.27
C THR A 332 10.24 -12.20 25.54
N PRO A 333 10.88 -13.36 25.81
CA PRO A 333 10.73 -14.03 27.09
C PRO A 333 11.10 -13.06 28.21
N GLN A 334 10.19 -12.81 29.14
CA GLN A 334 10.57 -12.12 30.36
C GLN A 334 11.64 -12.98 31.07
N PRO A 335 12.77 -12.42 31.51
CA PRO A 335 13.64 -13.16 32.39
C PRO A 335 12.80 -13.62 33.56
N ALA A 336 12.80 -14.95 33.82
CA ALA A 336 12.13 -15.50 34.98
C ALA A 336 12.60 -14.70 36.20
N GLY A 337 11.65 -14.05 36.86
CA GLY A 337 11.95 -13.20 38.00
C GLY A 337 12.84 -13.92 39.01
N ARG A 338 13.95 -13.29 39.36
CA ARG A 338 14.76 -13.67 40.49
C ARG A 338 14.05 -13.22 41.74
#